data_db42055c42638612b9d5b1f9cc443560
#
_entry.id   db42055c42638612b9d5b1f9cc443560
#
_cell.length_a   1.000
_cell.length_b   1.000
_cell.length_c   1.000
_cell.angle_alpha   90.00
_cell.angle_beta   90.00
_cell.angle_gamma   90.00
#
_symmetry.space_group_name_H-M   'P 1'
#
loop_
_entity.id
_entity.type
_entity.pdbx_description
1 polymer ?
#
loop_
_entity_poly.entity_id
_entity_poly.type
_entity_poly.pdbx_seq_one_letter_code
_entity_poly.pdbx_strand_id
1 'polypeptide(L)'
;MSGGACDVGVGDLVKAFGLGAGARSADPVAIAAFVGRPTFHPPQALQLDRASLSARRLAPLRVDLSAIAKGFGVDELARVMAEDGVASFLVGIDGEMRAAGRKADGRPWAVGHERPDGEARALMGVIELTDCAVATSGNYRHVRTVSARTVSHTMSRGAARRS
;
A
#
# COMPACT_ATOMS: atom_id res chain seq x y z
N MET A 1 -8.58 13.55 1.20
CA MET A 1 -8.91 12.23 1.71
C MET A 1 -9.55 11.39 0.62
N SER A 2 -9.45 10.04 0.67
CA SER A 2 -9.74 9.13 -0.47
C SER A 2 -11.23 8.92 -0.79
N GLY A 3 -12.16 9.56 -0.06
CA GLY A 3 -13.59 9.30 -0.23
C GLY A 3 -14.01 7.84 0.01
N GLY A 4 -13.21 7.09 0.78
CA GLY A 4 -13.45 5.66 1.05
C GLY A 4 -12.76 4.70 0.08
N ALA A 5 -11.98 5.20 -0.89
CA ALA A 5 -11.20 4.35 -1.80
C ALA A 5 -10.06 3.61 -1.07
N CYS A 6 -9.45 4.24 -0.06
CA CYS A 6 -8.51 3.59 0.84
C CYS A 6 -9.24 3.15 2.11
N ASP A 7 -9.25 1.86 2.38
CA ASP A 7 -9.94 1.26 3.51
C ASP A 7 -8.99 0.34 4.28
N VAL A 8 -8.62 0.75 5.47
CA VAL A 8 -7.76 -0.04 6.36
C VAL A 8 -8.49 -1.21 7.03
N GLY A 9 -9.82 -1.28 6.94
CA GLY A 9 -10.64 -2.35 7.53
C GLY A 9 -10.72 -3.62 6.68
N VAL A 10 -9.83 -3.78 5.70
CA VAL A 10 -9.84 -4.92 4.75
C VAL A 10 -9.02 -6.13 5.20
N GLY A 11 -8.48 -6.13 6.42
CA GLY A 11 -7.52 -7.14 6.85
C GLY A 11 -8.03 -8.58 6.81
N ASP A 12 -9.31 -8.82 7.10
CA ASP A 12 -9.86 -10.17 6.98
C ASP A 12 -10.00 -10.60 5.54
N LEU A 13 -10.33 -9.70 4.63
CA LEU A 13 -10.39 -9.95 3.20
C LEU A 13 -8.98 -10.22 2.63
N VAL A 14 -8.01 -9.39 2.99
CA VAL A 14 -6.58 -9.58 2.63
C VAL A 14 -6.12 -10.97 3.04
N LYS A 15 -6.42 -11.38 4.27
CA LYS A 15 -6.11 -12.73 4.78
C LYS A 15 -6.81 -13.83 4.00
N ALA A 16 -8.11 -13.68 3.70
CA ALA A 16 -8.88 -14.67 2.96
C ALA A 16 -8.32 -14.90 1.55
N PHE A 17 -7.86 -13.85 0.89
CA PHE A 17 -7.18 -13.96 -0.41
C PHE A 17 -5.73 -14.48 -0.31
N GLY A 18 -5.26 -14.84 0.88
CA GLY A 18 -3.89 -15.31 1.09
C GLY A 18 -2.85 -14.23 0.84
N LEU A 19 -3.21 -12.96 1.03
CA LEU A 19 -2.32 -11.80 0.93
C LEU A 19 -1.92 -11.33 2.33
N GLY A 20 -0.93 -10.43 2.40
CA GLY A 20 -0.42 -9.91 3.66
C GLY A 20 0.60 -10.83 4.36
N ALA A 21 1.12 -10.38 5.48
CA ALA A 21 2.16 -11.07 6.23
C ALA A 21 1.66 -12.41 6.77
N GLY A 22 2.39 -13.49 6.49
CA GLY A 22 2.09 -14.84 6.98
C GLY A 22 0.96 -15.58 6.24
N ALA A 23 0.38 -15.01 5.20
CA ALA A 23 -0.64 -15.66 4.39
C ALA A 23 0.00 -16.73 3.48
N ARG A 24 -0.61 -17.93 3.42
CA ARG A 24 -0.07 -19.07 2.66
C ARG A 24 -0.80 -19.35 1.37
N SER A 25 -2.14 -19.36 1.40
CA SER A 25 -3.01 -19.66 0.26
C SER A 25 -4.32 -18.91 0.39
N ALA A 26 -5.01 -18.68 -0.73
CA ALA A 26 -6.37 -18.19 -0.71
C ALA A 26 -7.31 -19.23 -0.12
N ASP A 27 -8.29 -18.78 0.67
CA ASP A 27 -9.34 -19.61 1.25
C ASP A 27 -10.68 -19.27 0.55
N PRO A 28 -11.13 -20.12 -0.40
CA PRO A 28 -12.38 -19.87 -1.14
C PRO A 28 -13.61 -19.78 -0.23
N VAL A 29 -13.63 -20.53 0.86
CA VAL A 29 -14.76 -20.52 1.81
C VAL A 29 -14.79 -19.18 2.58
N ALA A 30 -13.63 -18.74 3.06
CA ALA A 30 -13.53 -17.46 3.70
C ALA A 30 -13.85 -16.31 2.73
N ILE A 31 -13.38 -16.36 1.48
CA ILE A 31 -13.70 -15.37 0.45
C ILE A 31 -15.20 -15.31 0.21
N ALA A 32 -15.86 -16.46 0.00
CA ALA A 32 -17.30 -16.54 -0.21
C ALA A 32 -18.08 -15.97 0.98
N ALA A 33 -17.57 -16.12 2.19
CA ALA A 33 -18.18 -15.58 3.38
C ALA A 33 -18.19 -14.03 3.45
N PHE A 34 -17.37 -13.33 2.65
CA PHE A 34 -17.37 -11.86 2.55
C PHE A 34 -18.33 -11.35 1.47
N VAL A 35 -18.74 -12.20 0.52
CA VAL A 35 -19.70 -11.82 -0.51
C VAL A 35 -21.06 -11.57 0.13
N GLY A 36 -21.58 -10.36 -0.03
CA GLY A 36 -22.90 -9.98 0.51
C GLY A 36 -22.94 -9.62 2.00
N ARG A 37 -21.84 -9.71 2.73
CA ARG A 37 -21.82 -9.24 4.13
C ARG A 37 -21.68 -7.73 4.22
N PRO A 38 -22.39 -7.07 5.17
CA PRO A 38 -22.10 -5.69 5.49
C PRO A 38 -20.69 -5.61 6.05
N THR A 39 -19.81 -4.88 5.38
CA THR A 39 -18.48 -4.56 5.91
C THR A 39 -18.61 -3.28 6.72
N PHE A 40 -18.16 -3.31 7.97
CA PHE A 40 -18.07 -2.10 8.78
C PHE A 40 -17.00 -1.18 8.18
N HIS A 41 -17.37 0.08 7.98
CA HIS A 41 -16.37 1.09 7.63
C HIS A 41 -15.52 1.40 8.87
N PRO A 42 -14.19 1.66 8.72
CA PRO A 42 -13.33 1.99 9.84
C PRO A 42 -13.89 3.06 10.78
N PRO A 43 -14.54 4.15 10.32
CA PRO A 43 -15.15 5.14 11.21
C PRO A 43 -16.28 4.58 12.11
N GLN A 44 -16.92 3.49 11.72
CA GLN A 44 -17.99 2.85 12.50
C GLN A 44 -17.44 1.77 13.44
N ALA A 45 -16.31 1.18 13.12
CA ALA A 45 -15.72 0.06 13.83
C ALA A 45 -14.49 0.42 14.67
N LEU A 46 -13.93 1.62 14.48
CA LEU A 46 -12.70 2.08 15.14
C LEU A 46 -12.87 3.52 15.61
N GLN A 47 -12.71 3.72 16.90
CA GLN A 47 -12.62 5.03 17.53
C GLN A 47 -11.16 5.36 17.82
N LEU A 48 -10.72 6.54 17.37
CA LEU A 48 -9.37 7.03 17.62
C LEU A 48 -9.44 8.23 18.57
N ASP A 49 -8.65 8.21 19.60
CA ASP A 49 -8.43 9.34 20.50
C ASP A 49 -6.96 9.80 20.37
N ARG A 50 -6.81 11.00 19.80
CA ARG A 50 -5.48 11.59 19.57
C ARG A 50 -4.86 12.14 20.85
N ALA A 51 -5.66 12.55 21.82
CA ALA A 51 -5.16 13.12 23.06
C ALA A 51 -4.53 12.05 23.94
N SER A 52 -5.17 10.86 24.03
CA SER A 52 -4.64 9.71 24.78
C SER A 52 -3.81 8.76 23.90
N LEU A 53 -3.60 9.04 22.61
CA LEU A 53 -2.93 8.16 21.64
C LEU A 53 -3.51 6.74 21.67
N SER A 54 -4.82 6.62 21.78
CA SER A 54 -5.49 5.33 21.91
C SER A 54 -6.42 5.03 20.72
N ALA A 55 -6.60 3.74 20.46
CA ALA A 55 -7.55 3.24 19.48
C ALA A 55 -8.46 2.19 20.14
N ARG A 56 -9.77 2.36 19.99
CA ARG A 56 -10.77 1.45 20.53
C ARG A 56 -11.54 0.79 19.39
N ARG A 57 -11.59 -0.53 19.40
CA ARG A 57 -12.40 -1.29 18.46
C ARG A 57 -13.84 -1.37 18.96
N LEU A 58 -14.78 -0.92 18.14
CA LEU A 58 -16.22 -0.87 18.46
C LEU A 58 -17.00 -2.03 17.83
N ALA A 59 -16.47 -2.63 16.74
CA ALA A 59 -17.04 -3.79 16.05
C ALA A 59 -15.93 -4.73 15.57
N PRO A 60 -16.23 -5.98 15.20
CA PRO A 60 -15.24 -6.89 14.62
C PRO A 60 -14.58 -6.25 13.39
N LEU A 61 -13.29 -6.00 13.49
CA LEU A 61 -12.48 -5.38 12.44
C LEU A 61 -11.05 -5.89 12.55
N ARG A 62 -10.49 -6.33 11.45
CA ARG A 62 -9.05 -6.54 11.28
C ARG A 62 -8.49 -5.41 10.43
N VAL A 63 -7.57 -4.67 11.01
CA VAL A 63 -6.88 -3.57 10.32
C VAL A 63 -5.75 -4.13 9.47
N ASP A 64 -5.62 -3.64 8.25
CA ASP A 64 -4.47 -3.84 7.37
C ASP A 64 -3.97 -2.46 6.89
N LEU A 65 -2.70 -2.18 7.18
CA LEU A 65 -2.04 -0.93 6.83
C LEU A 65 -1.07 -1.08 5.65
N SER A 66 -1.04 -2.24 5.00
CA SER A 66 -0.09 -2.54 3.93
C SER A 66 -0.09 -1.51 2.80
N ALA A 67 -1.26 -0.90 2.53
CA ALA A 67 -1.41 0.12 1.49
C ALA A 67 -0.70 1.45 1.79
N ILE A 68 -0.35 1.72 3.05
CA ILE A 68 0.26 2.99 3.49
C ILE A 68 1.58 2.79 4.24
N ALA A 69 1.88 1.56 4.69
CA ALA A 69 3.00 1.27 5.57
C ALA A 69 4.36 1.62 4.94
N LYS A 70 4.54 1.31 3.65
CA LYS A 70 5.80 1.60 2.96
C LYS A 70 6.02 3.10 2.80
N GLY A 71 5.01 3.83 2.34
CA GLY A 71 5.07 5.29 2.22
C GLY A 71 5.33 5.98 3.58
N PHE A 72 4.66 5.52 4.63
CA PHE A 72 4.93 6.00 5.99
C PHE A 72 6.37 5.72 6.41
N GLY A 73 6.89 4.50 6.16
CA GLY A 73 8.28 4.17 6.47
C GLY A 73 9.31 5.00 5.71
N VAL A 74 9.03 5.32 4.45
CA VAL A 74 9.88 6.23 3.65
C VAL A 74 9.85 7.65 4.20
N ASP A 75 8.68 8.13 4.63
CA ASP A 75 8.57 9.45 5.25
C ASP A 75 9.33 9.52 6.59
N GLU A 76 9.30 8.45 7.39
CA GLU A 76 10.09 8.37 8.64
C GLU A 76 11.60 8.31 8.36
N LEU A 77 12.05 7.57 7.35
CA LEU A 77 13.46 7.62 6.93
C LEU A 77 13.87 9.04 6.52
N ALA A 78 13.05 9.72 5.73
CA ALA A 78 13.32 11.09 5.31
C ALA A 78 13.36 12.06 6.50
N ARG A 79 12.49 11.87 7.49
CA ARG A 79 12.48 12.66 8.72
C ARG A 79 13.78 12.49 9.50
N VAL A 80 14.24 11.24 9.72
CA VAL A 80 15.50 10.94 10.43
C VAL A 80 16.67 11.56 9.69
N MET A 81 16.76 11.40 8.36
CA MET A 81 17.84 12.01 7.57
C MET A 81 17.89 13.53 7.75
N ALA A 82 16.74 14.20 7.72
CA ALA A 82 16.66 15.65 7.90
C ALA A 82 17.04 16.06 9.34
N GLU A 83 16.64 15.32 10.37
CA GLU A 83 16.99 15.57 11.77
C GLU A 83 18.50 15.41 12.01
N ASP A 84 19.13 14.47 11.32
CA ASP A 84 20.58 14.26 11.35
C ASP A 84 21.36 15.28 10.50
N GLY A 85 20.69 16.30 9.94
CA GLY A 85 21.32 17.37 9.18
C GLY A 85 21.65 17.03 7.73
N VAL A 86 21.17 15.90 7.21
CA VAL A 86 21.36 15.50 5.81
C VAL A 86 20.31 16.23 4.96
N ALA A 87 20.73 17.30 4.25
CA ALA A 87 19.82 18.15 3.47
C ALA A 87 19.50 17.58 2.08
N SER A 88 20.28 16.60 1.58
CA SER A 88 20.10 16.09 0.23
C SER A 88 20.20 14.57 0.23
N PHE A 89 19.10 13.90 -0.12
CA PHE A 89 19.01 12.45 -0.09
C PHE A 89 17.94 11.90 -1.02
N LEU A 90 18.08 10.63 -1.38
CA LEU A 90 17.04 9.78 -1.94
C LEU A 90 16.92 8.55 -1.05
N VAL A 91 15.79 8.39 -0.39
CA VAL A 91 15.46 7.21 0.44
C VAL A 91 14.32 6.43 -0.16
N GLY A 92 14.27 5.12 0.10
CA GLY A 92 13.20 4.30 -0.46
C GLY A 92 13.03 2.98 0.26
N ILE A 93 11.82 2.43 0.19
CA ILE A 93 11.43 1.10 0.66
C ILE A 93 10.64 0.43 -0.46
N ASP A 94 11.20 -0.63 -1.05
CA ASP A 94 10.52 -1.52 -1.99
C ASP A 94 9.71 -0.80 -3.08
N GLY A 95 10.32 0.25 -3.67
CA GLY A 95 9.75 1.01 -4.80
C GLY A 95 9.05 2.32 -4.44
N GLU A 96 8.64 2.53 -3.20
CA GLU A 96 8.24 3.85 -2.71
C GLU A 96 9.49 4.65 -2.35
N MET A 97 9.60 5.88 -2.86
CA MET A 97 10.78 6.70 -2.71
C MET A 97 10.44 8.15 -2.36
N ARG A 98 11.36 8.80 -1.63
CA ARG A 98 11.30 10.23 -1.33
C ARG A 98 12.66 10.87 -1.51
N ALA A 99 12.68 11.99 -2.20
CA ALA A 99 13.86 12.81 -2.42
C ALA A 99 13.76 14.13 -1.64
N ALA A 100 14.88 14.61 -1.14
CA ALA A 100 15.09 15.95 -0.69
C ALA A 100 16.34 16.55 -1.36
N GLY A 101 16.30 17.84 -1.62
CA GLY A 101 17.42 18.54 -2.27
C GLY A 101 17.79 17.95 -3.63
N ARG A 102 19.04 18.16 -4.03
CA ARG A 102 19.61 17.72 -5.30
C ARG A 102 20.90 16.98 -5.09
N LYS A 103 21.35 16.24 -6.09
CA LYS A 103 22.70 15.62 -6.10
C LYS A 103 23.79 16.67 -5.99
N ALA A 104 25.00 16.24 -5.65
CA ALA A 104 26.16 17.11 -5.53
C ALA A 104 26.50 17.89 -6.83
N ASP A 105 26.12 17.36 -7.98
CA ASP A 105 26.28 17.98 -9.29
C ASP A 105 25.12 18.93 -9.67
N GLY A 106 24.19 19.21 -8.74
CA GLY A 106 23.04 20.09 -8.93
C GLY A 106 21.86 19.43 -9.67
N ARG A 107 22.00 18.22 -10.18
CA ARG A 107 20.91 17.51 -10.89
C ARG A 107 19.86 16.97 -9.91
N PRO A 108 18.61 16.81 -10.37
CA PRO A 108 17.59 16.11 -9.59
C PRO A 108 17.95 14.63 -9.37
N TRP A 109 17.30 14.02 -8.41
CA TRP A 109 17.36 12.57 -8.21
C TRP A 109 16.58 11.88 -9.33
N ALA A 110 17.15 10.84 -9.92
CA ALA A 110 16.55 10.11 -11.03
C ALA A 110 16.16 8.70 -10.59
N VAL A 111 14.88 8.34 -10.77
CA VAL A 111 14.31 7.03 -10.45
C VAL A 111 13.82 6.38 -11.72
N GLY A 112 14.26 5.15 -11.97
CA GLY A 112 13.80 4.37 -13.11
C GLY A 112 12.38 3.87 -12.89
N HIS A 113 11.49 4.11 -13.87
CA HIS A 113 10.15 3.55 -13.89
C HIS A 113 10.16 2.27 -14.73
N GLU A 114 9.85 1.15 -14.11
CA GLU A 114 9.86 -0.18 -14.73
C GLU A 114 8.61 -0.40 -15.57
N ARG A 115 8.79 -1.08 -16.70
CA ARG A 115 7.69 -1.49 -17.57
C ARG A 115 6.86 -2.61 -16.90
N PRO A 116 5.53 -2.53 -16.88
CA PRO A 116 4.69 -3.47 -16.18
C PRO A 116 4.31 -4.73 -16.98
N ASP A 117 5.15 -5.17 -17.93
CA ASP A 117 4.89 -6.34 -18.79
C ASP A 117 5.40 -7.67 -18.23
N GLY A 118 6.19 -7.66 -17.17
CA GLY A 118 6.54 -8.87 -16.40
C GLY A 118 7.57 -9.82 -17.00
N GLU A 119 7.96 -9.68 -18.26
CA GLU A 119 8.88 -10.64 -18.94
C GLU A 119 10.36 -10.34 -18.73
N ALA A 120 10.71 -9.07 -18.63
CA ALA A 120 12.06 -8.64 -18.31
C ALA A 120 12.04 -7.29 -17.62
N ARG A 121 13.03 -7.04 -16.75
CA ARG A 121 13.19 -5.71 -16.17
C ARG A 121 13.65 -4.73 -17.25
N ALA A 122 12.70 -3.96 -17.77
CA ALA A 122 12.96 -2.92 -18.73
C ALA A 122 12.48 -1.57 -18.19
N LEU A 123 13.23 -0.52 -18.48
CA LEU A 123 12.82 0.83 -18.15
C LEU A 123 11.75 1.30 -19.14
N MET A 124 10.65 1.83 -18.63
CA MET A 124 9.65 2.56 -19.40
C MET A 124 10.00 4.05 -19.46
N GLY A 125 10.68 4.55 -18.44
CA GLY A 125 11.07 5.95 -18.34
C GLY A 125 11.87 6.24 -17.08
N VAL A 126 12.22 7.52 -16.92
CA VAL A 126 12.89 8.04 -15.74
C VAL A 126 12.05 9.17 -15.17
N ILE A 127 11.86 9.17 -13.86
CA ILE A 127 11.18 10.20 -13.09
C ILE A 127 12.24 10.99 -12.34
N GLU A 128 12.28 12.29 -12.54
CA GLU A 128 13.16 13.19 -11.80
C GLU A 128 12.44 13.72 -10.56
N LEU A 129 13.12 13.62 -9.41
CA LEU A 129 12.59 14.00 -8.11
C LEU A 129 13.44 15.11 -7.50
N THR A 130 12.78 16.16 -7.01
CA THR A 130 13.35 17.21 -6.16
C THR A 130 12.30 17.56 -5.11
N ASP A 131 12.58 17.35 -3.83
CA ASP A 131 11.68 17.65 -2.70
C ASP A 131 10.29 17.04 -2.83
N CYS A 132 10.22 15.82 -3.39
CA CYS A 132 8.97 15.12 -3.62
C CYS A 132 9.12 13.60 -3.43
N ALA A 133 8.01 12.92 -3.42
CA ALA A 133 7.94 11.46 -3.29
C ALA A 133 7.27 10.83 -4.52
N VAL A 134 7.58 9.56 -4.75
CA VAL A 134 6.91 8.72 -5.72
C VAL A 134 6.53 7.39 -5.08
N ALA A 135 5.30 6.96 -5.33
CA ALA A 135 4.81 5.63 -4.98
C ALA A 135 4.12 5.03 -6.20
N THR A 136 4.34 3.75 -6.43
CA THR A 136 3.77 3.05 -7.58
C THR A 136 2.95 1.86 -7.11
N SER A 137 1.78 1.68 -7.73
CA SER A 137 0.95 0.49 -7.53
C SER A 137 0.79 -0.22 -8.87
N GLY A 138 1.08 -1.53 -8.88
CA GLY A 138 1.00 -2.33 -10.09
C GLY A 138 0.39 -3.69 -9.84
N ASN A 139 -0.40 -4.19 -10.78
CA ASN A 139 -1.11 -5.46 -10.67
C ASN A 139 -0.38 -6.63 -11.37
N TYR A 140 0.84 -6.45 -11.84
CA TYR A 140 1.55 -7.43 -12.67
C TYR A 140 2.45 -8.40 -11.89
N ARG A 141 2.98 -8.00 -10.71
CA ARG A 141 3.91 -8.83 -9.91
C ARG A 141 3.24 -9.75 -8.93
N HIS A 142 2.14 -9.33 -8.32
CA HIS A 142 1.44 -10.06 -7.27
C HIS A 142 0.05 -10.47 -7.72
N VAL A 143 0.01 -11.39 -8.68
CA VAL A 143 -1.21 -12.01 -9.17
C VAL A 143 -1.36 -13.41 -8.64
N ARG A 144 -2.60 -13.83 -8.38
CA ARG A 144 -2.95 -15.20 -7.97
C ARG A 144 -4.17 -15.67 -8.75
N THR A 145 -4.25 -16.96 -8.98
CA THR A 145 -5.46 -17.56 -9.54
C THR A 145 -6.30 -18.12 -8.41
N VAL A 146 -7.54 -17.63 -8.30
CA VAL A 146 -8.54 -18.09 -7.33
C VAL A 146 -9.79 -18.43 -8.11
N SER A 147 -10.26 -19.69 -8.00
CA SER A 147 -11.46 -20.17 -8.72
C SER A 147 -11.45 -19.82 -10.22
N ALA A 148 -10.35 -20.14 -10.91
CA ALA A 148 -10.13 -19.85 -12.33
C ALA A 148 -10.12 -18.35 -12.72
N ARG A 149 -10.05 -17.43 -11.77
CA ARG A 149 -9.92 -15.99 -12.00
C ARG A 149 -8.57 -15.48 -11.52
N THR A 150 -7.92 -14.68 -12.33
CA THR A 150 -6.70 -13.98 -11.93
C THR A 150 -7.07 -12.78 -11.08
N VAL A 151 -6.56 -12.73 -9.85
CA VAL A 151 -6.76 -11.64 -8.91
C VAL A 151 -5.42 -11.00 -8.55
N SER A 152 -5.42 -9.70 -8.33
CA SER A 152 -4.25 -8.97 -7.86
C SER A 152 -4.39 -8.64 -6.37
N HIS A 153 -3.30 -8.10 -5.79
CA HIS A 153 -3.33 -7.60 -4.43
C HIS A 153 -4.15 -6.32 -4.25
N THR A 154 -4.49 -5.63 -5.35
CA THR A 154 -5.35 -4.44 -5.32
C THR A 154 -6.81 -4.88 -5.22
N MET A 155 -7.44 -4.61 -4.08
CA MET A 155 -8.81 -5.00 -3.83
C MET A 155 -9.75 -3.79 -3.96
N SER A 156 -10.87 -4.00 -4.66
CA SER A 156 -11.97 -3.04 -4.70
C SER A 156 -13.17 -3.61 -3.95
N ARG A 157 -13.78 -2.82 -3.09
CA ARG A 157 -15.06 -3.18 -2.44
C ARG A 157 -16.17 -3.45 -3.45
N GLY A 158 -16.14 -2.83 -4.62
CA GLY A 158 -17.10 -3.06 -5.71
C GLY A 158 -16.92 -4.41 -6.40
N ALA A 159 -15.72 -4.96 -6.42
CA ALA A 159 -15.44 -6.27 -7.05
C ALA A 159 -16.04 -7.44 -6.26
N ALA A 160 -16.22 -7.31 -4.95
CA ALA A 160 -16.93 -8.30 -4.13
C ALA A 160 -18.45 -8.31 -4.36
N ARG A 161 -19.00 -7.35 -5.14
CA ARG A 161 -20.43 -7.22 -5.43
C ARG A 161 -20.82 -7.64 -6.84
N ARG A 162 -19.88 -8.07 -7.69
CA ARG A 162 -20.17 -8.51 -9.07
C ARG A 162 -19.83 -9.98 -9.23
N SER A 163 -20.79 -10.81 -9.00
CA SER A 163 -20.91 -12.13 -9.63
C SER A 163 -21.68 -11.99 -10.91
#